data_8b7a6c7a94c0b21ff358e17d21fe9b1a
#
_entry.id   8b7a6c7a94c0b21ff358e17d21fe9b1a
#
_cell.length_a   1.000
_cell.length_b   1.000
_cell.length_c   1.000
_cell.angle_alpha   90.00
_cell.angle_beta   90.00
_cell.angle_gamma   90.00
#
_symmetry.space_group_name_H-M   'P 1'
#
loop_
_entity.id
_entity.type
_entity.pdbx_description
1 polymer ?
#
loop_
_entity_poly.entity_id
_entity_poly.type
_entity_poly.pdbx_seq_one_letter_code
_entity_poly.pdbx_strand_id
1 'polypeptide(L)'
;EERPDVMEMLGTQFKAHPPIGAPFTVEIVDSDEAAVRGSDIVTFCASVPTGDPARYPIVRREWVAPGTFLAMPAPCNIDVGMEAPEIRKVLDNTGLYEAWHEEVPTPAHAIFPAVGIRFLDLIAQGRIAPGTLEDLGAIVAGGLLLVVGGRRS
;
A
#
# COMPACT_ATOMS: atom_id res chain seq x y z
N GLU A 1 18.28 -5.63 11.46
CA GLU A 1 19.70 -5.34 11.19
C GLU A 1 19.71 -4.23 10.16
N GLU A 2 20.09 -3.04 10.60
CA GLU A 2 20.17 -1.85 9.74
C GLU A 2 21.17 -2.12 8.63
N ARG A 3 20.82 -1.77 7.42
CA ARG A 3 21.68 -1.83 6.25
C ARG A 3 22.14 -0.42 5.86
N PRO A 4 23.06 0.20 6.64
CA PRO A 4 23.53 1.56 6.38
C PRO A 4 24.18 1.70 4.99
N ASP A 5 24.76 0.61 4.48
CA ASP A 5 25.33 0.52 3.13
C ASP A 5 24.29 0.81 2.03
N VAL A 6 23.05 0.34 2.19
CA VAL A 6 21.97 0.56 1.22
C VAL A 6 21.53 2.01 1.24
N MET A 7 21.43 2.61 2.43
CA MET A 7 21.00 4.01 2.58
C MET A 7 22.03 4.98 2.05
N GLU A 8 23.33 4.71 2.28
CA GLU A 8 24.43 5.48 1.70
C GLU A 8 24.43 5.37 0.17
N MET A 9 24.22 4.16 -0.36
CA MET A 9 24.13 3.91 -1.80
C MET A 9 22.95 4.67 -2.42
N LEU A 10 21.77 4.61 -1.84
CA LEU A 10 20.59 5.33 -2.31
C LEU A 10 20.81 6.86 -2.25
N GLY A 11 21.34 7.36 -1.14
CA GLY A 11 21.70 8.76 -1.01
C GLY A 11 22.69 9.24 -2.07
N THR A 12 23.65 8.39 -2.42
CA THR A 12 24.64 8.66 -3.47
C THR A 12 24.01 8.65 -4.86
N GLN A 13 23.16 7.67 -5.15
CA GLN A 13 22.43 7.59 -6.42
C GLN A 13 21.48 8.77 -6.62
N PHE A 14 20.74 9.18 -5.60
CA PHE A 14 19.86 10.34 -5.68
C PHE A 14 20.62 11.66 -5.83
N LYS A 15 21.81 11.78 -5.23
CA LYS A 15 22.68 12.95 -5.46
C LYS A 15 23.24 13.01 -6.89
N ALA A 16 23.60 11.84 -7.45
CA ALA A 16 24.11 11.74 -8.81
C ALA A 16 23.04 11.96 -9.89
N HIS A 17 21.80 11.59 -9.58
CA HIS A 17 20.66 11.70 -10.49
C HIS A 17 19.48 12.37 -9.78
N PRO A 18 19.59 13.67 -9.44
CA PRO A 18 18.50 14.35 -8.77
C PRO A 18 17.23 14.32 -9.64
N PRO A 19 16.07 14.10 -9.04
CA PRO A 19 14.81 14.23 -9.77
C PRO A 19 14.69 15.64 -10.33
N ILE A 20 14.13 15.74 -11.53
CA ILE A 20 14.01 16.99 -12.26
C ILE A 20 13.23 18.00 -11.40
N GLY A 21 13.89 19.07 -10.97
CA GLY A 21 13.23 20.32 -10.60
C GLY A 21 13.38 20.84 -9.18
N ALA A 22 13.81 20.08 -8.18
CA ALA A 22 13.96 20.64 -6.82
C ALA A 22 15.02 19.91 -5.97
N PRO A 23 15.68 20.60 -5.03
CA PRO A 23 16.46 19.94 -4.01
C PRO A 23 15.54 19.04 -3.17
N PHE A 24 15.98 17.82 -2.90
CA PHE A 24 15.28 16.88 -2.03
C PHE A 24 16.15 16.53 -0.82
N THR A 25 15.50 16.19 0.27
CA THR A 25 16.16 15.71 1.49
C THR A 25 15.77 14.25 1.69
N VAL A 26 16.74 13.41 2.06
CA VAL A 26 16.50 12.04 2.50
C VAL A 26 16.62 12.02 4.01
N GLU A 27 15.58 11.56 4.67
CA GLU A 27 15.54 11.36 6.10
C GLU A 27 15.28 9.87 6.39
N ILE A 28 16.03 9.31 7.31
CA ILE A 28 15.83 7.96 7.82
C ILE A 28 15.06 8.09 9.12
N VAL A 29 13.95 7.38 9.21
CA VAL A 29 13.12 7.33 10.41
C VAL A 29 13.13 5.93 11.00
N ASP A 30 12.86 5.83 12.29
CA ASP A 30 12.99 4.60 13.08
C ASP A 30 11.67 3.85 13.31
N SER A 31 10.57 4.30 12.70
CA SER A 31 9.27 3.66 12.85
C SER A 31 8.37 3.84 11.63
N ASP A 32 7.46 2.86 11.43
CA ASP A 32 6.42 2.93 10.39
C ASP A 32 5.55 4.19 10.57
N GLU A 33 5.23 4.54 11.81
CA GLU A 33 4.44 5.73 12.11
C GLU A 33 5.13 7.01 11.64
N ALA A 34 6.42 7.16 11.93
CA ALA A 34 7.19 8.33 11.52
C ALA A 34 7.29 8.43 9.98
N ALA A 35 7.38 7.29 9.29
CA ALA A 35 7.39 7.24 7.83
C ALA A 35 6.05 7.62 7.19
N VAL A 36 4.93 7.29 7.85
CA VAL A 36 3.58 7.48 7.29
C VAL A 36 2.99 8.85 7.62
N ARG A 37 3.16 9.32 8.86
CA ARG A 37 2.56 10.57 9.31
C ARG A 37 3.06 11.78 8.51
N GLY A 38 2.12 12.54 7.96
CA GLY A 38 2.41 13.75 7.20
C GLY A 38 2.90 13.52 5.77
N SER A 39 2.98 12.26 5.33
CA SER A 39 3.35 11.93 3.96
C SER A 39 2.16 12.04 3.02
N ASP A 40 2.37 12.62 1.84
CA ASP A 40 1.38 12.63 0.76
C ASP A 40 1.36 11.30 -0.01
N ILE A 41 2.52 10.64 -0.12
CA ILE A 41 2.69 9.34 -0.79
C ILE A 41 3.49 8.42 0.10
N VAL A 42 2.98 7.22 0.33
CA VAL A 42 3.66 6.16 1.08
C VAL A 42 3.74 4.90 0.22
N THR A 43 4.93 4.33 0.09
CA THR A 43 5.14 3.09 -0.66
C THR A 43 5.74 2.02 0.24
N PHE A 44 5.05 0.89 0.36
CA PHE A 44 5.51 -0.27 1.12
C PHE A 44 6.27 -1.23 0.20
N CYS A 45 7.60 -1.11 0.17
CA CYS A 45 8.49 -1.92 -0.69
C CYS A 45 9.48 -2.75 0.12
N ALA A 46 9.27 -2.93 1.42
CA ALA A 46 10.21 -3.64 2.28
C ALA A 46 10.32 -5.12 1.87
N SER A 47 11.55 -5.63 1.82
CA SER A 47 11.81 -7.06 1.75
C SER A 47 11.53 -7.66 3.13
N VAL A 48 10.43 -8.37 3.26
CA VAL A 48 10.04 -9.03 4.51
C VAL A 48 10.10 -10.53 4.36
N PRO A 49 10.48 -11.28 5.41
CA PRO A 49 10.46 -12.73 5.38
C PRO A 49 9.03 -13.21 5.13
N THR A 50 8.84 -14.04 4.11
CA THR A 50 7.56 -14.70 3.87
C THR A 50 7.20 -15.61 5.04
N GLY A 51 5.93 -15.62 5.42
CA GLY A 51 5.41 -16.54 6.44
C GLY A 51 5.45 -16.04 7.88
N ASP A 52 5.92 -14.81 8.14
CA ASP A 52 5.85 -14.21 9.48
C ASP A 52 5.17 -12.82 9.43
N PRO A 53 3.83 -12.76 9.48
CA PRO A 53 3.07 -11.51 9.42
C PRO A 53 3.42 -10.52 10.55
N ALA A 54 3.94 -10.99 11.68
CA ALA A 54 4.33 -10.09 12.78
C ALA A 54 5.50 -9.17 12.42
N ARG A 55 6.25 -9.51 11.37
CA ARG A 55 7.40 -8.74 10.88
C ARG A 55 7.08 -7.84 9.69
N TYR A 56 5.84 -7.86 9.21
CA TYR A 56 5.44 -6.98 8.12
C TYR A 56 5.21 -5.56 8.64
N PRO A 57 5.62 -4.53 7.87
CA PRO A 57 5.27 -3.16 8.20
C PRO A 57 3.75 -3.04 8.36
N ILE A 58 3.34 -2.12 9.22
CA ILE A 58 1.91 -1.88 9.46
C ILE A 58 1.52 -0.48 9.03
N VAL A 59 0.33 -0.33 8.46
CA VAL A 59 -0.34 0.96 8.31
C VAL A 59 -1.56 1.04 9.22
N ARG A 60 -1.65 2.14 9.98
CA ARG A 60 -2.81 2.43 10.83
C ARG A 60 -3.59 3.60 10.26
N ARG A 61 -4.91 3.50 10.33
CA ARG A 61 -5.80 4.55 9.82
C ARG A 61 -5.50 5.92 10.43
N GLU A 62 -5.17 5.96 11.71
CA GLU A 62 -4.88 7.18 12.46
C GLU A 62 -3.59 7.90 12.03
N TRP A 63 -2.70 7.22 11.28
CA TRP A 63 -1.48 7.82 10.75
C TRP A 63 -1.70 8.48 9.39
N VAL A 64 -2.76 8.08 8.69
CA VAL A 64 -3.01 8.43 7.29
C VAL A 64 -3.91 9.67 7.21
N ALA A 65 -3.39 10.74 6.64
CA ALA A 65 -4.17 11.94 6.41
C ALA A 65 -5.12 11.78 5.21
N PRO A 66 -6.23 12.52 5.17
CA PRO A 66 -7.06 12.57 3.97
C PRO A 66 -6.26 13.04 2.75
N GLY A 67 -6.34 12.29 1.65
CA GLY A 67 -5.61 12.57 0.41
C GLY A 67 -4.26 11.87 0.28
N THR A 68 -3.78 11.18 1.32
CA THR A 68 -2.58 10.34 1.22
C THR A 68 -2.80 9.20 0.24
N PHE A 69 -1.84 8.99 -0.66
CA PHE A 69 -1.79 7.84 -1.55
C PHE A 69 -0.91 6.74 -0.95
N LEU A 70 -1.47 5.52 -0.83
CA LEU A 70 -0.75 4.36 -0.32
C LEU A 70 -0.53 3.36 -1.46
N ALA A 71 0.72 3.08 -1.81
CA ALA A 71 1.11 2.02 -2.73
C ALA A 71 1.64 0.82 -1.93
N MET A 72 1.05 -0.35 -2.12
CA MET A 72 1.33 -1.55 -1.33
C MET A 72 1.77 -2.73 -2.21
N PRO A 73 2.90 -2.62 -2.95
CA PRO A 73 3.39 -3.69 -3.81
C PRO A 73 4.01 -4.85 -3.03
N ALA A 74 4.38 -4.64 -1.77
CA ALA A 74 4.92 -5.66 -0.88
C ALA A 74 3.95 -6.01 0.24
N PRO A 75 4.11 -7.16 0.91
CA PRO A 75 3.31 -7.53 2.06
C PRO A 75 3.37 -6.47 3.16
N CYS A 76 2.21 -6.05 3.64
CA CYS A 76 2.08 -5.20 4.81
C CYS A 76 0.80 -5.52 5.59
N ASN A 77 0.78 -5.13 6.85
CA ASN A 77 -0.40 -5.21 7.69
C ASN A 77 -1.20 -3.92 7.59
N ILE A 78 -2.51 -4.06 7.65
CA ILE A 78 -3.45 -2.94 7.76
C ILE A 78 -4.30 -3.12 9.01
N ASP A 79 -4.59 -2.04 9.71
CA ASP A 79 -5.52 -2.10 10.83
C ASP A 79 -7.00 -2.08 10.36
N VAL A 80 -7.90 -2.33 11.30
CA VAL A 80 -9.34 -2.37 11.02
C VAL A 80 -9.89 -1.04 10.50
N GLY A 81 -9.27 0.08 10.87
CA GLY A 81 -9.66 1.41 10.39
C GLY A 81 -9.44 1.59 8.89
N MET A 82 -8.56 0.81 8.29
CA MET A 82 -8.32 0.82 6.84
C MET A 82 -9.45 0.14 6.03
N GLU A 83 -10.36 -0.55 6.70
CA GLU A 83 -11.56 -1.14 6.07
C GLU A 83 -12.65 -0.09 5.79
N ALA A 84 -12.55 1.07 6.40
CA ALA A 84 -13.53 2.14 6.33
C ALA A 84 -13.95 2.51 4.89
N PRO A 85 -15.23 2.78 4.65
CA PRO A 85 -15.76 3.00 3.29
C PRO A 85 -15.23 4.27 2.62
N GLU A 86 -14.77 5.26 3.38
CA GLU A 86 -14.17 6.47 2.85
C GLU A 86 -12.76 6.24 2.28
N ILE A 87 -12.14 5.10 2.58
CA ILE A 87 -10.86 4.72 2.00
C ILE A 87 -11.11 4.04 0.67
N ARG A 88 -10.72 4.68 -0.41
CA ARG A 88 -10.75 4.12 -1.74
C ARG A 88 -9.75 2.97 -1.86
N LYS A 89 -10.19 1.83 -2.38
CA LYS A 89 -9.40 0.61 -2.51
C LYS A 89 -9.31 0.24 -3.98
N VAL A 90 -8.10 0.30 -4.53
CA VAL A 90 -7.85 0.00 -5.95
C VAL A 90 -6.87 -1.15 -6.05
N LEU A 91 -7.22 -2.17 -6.82
CA LEU A 91 -6.33 -3.27 -7.19
C LEU A 91 -5.77 -3.04 -8.58
N ASP A 92 -4.54 -3.43 -8.80
CA ASP A 92 -3.88 -3.36 -10.10
C ASP A 92 -4.49 -4.37 -11.09
N ASN A 93 -4.90 -5.54 -10.61
CA ASN A 93 -5.56 -6.58 -11.40
C ASN A 93 -6.48 -7.43 -10.51
N THR A 94 -7.73 -7.07 -10.45
CA THR A 94 -8.73 -7.76 -9.61
C THR A 94 -8.84 -9.25 -9.97
N GLY A 95 -8.88 -9.59 -11.25
CA GLY A 95 -9.02 -10.98 -11.70
C GLY A 95 -7.87 -11.89 -11.26
N LEU A 96 -6.65 -11.36 -11.13
CA LEU A 96 -5.52 -12.14 -10.62
C LEU A 96 -5.72 -12.48 -9.13
N TYR A 97 -6.15 -11.53 -8.33
CA TYR A 97 -6.40 -11.75 -6.90
C TYR A 97 -7.60 -12.66 -6.67
N GLU A 98 -8.66 -12.53 -7.45
CA GLU A 98 -9.83 -13.43 -7.41
C GLU A 98 -9.43 -14.87 -7.72
N ALA A 99 -8.65 -15.10 -8.78
CA ALA A 99 -8.16 -16.43 -9.13
C ALA A 99 -7.32 -17.05 -7.98
N TRP A 100 -6.43 -16.28 -7.37
CA TRP A 100 -5.66 -16.76 -6.22
C TRP A 100 -6.54 -17.04 -5.01
N HIS A 101 -7.54 -16.20 -4.75
CA HIS A 101 -8.45 -16.37 -3.64
C HIS A 101 -9.33 -17.64 -3.79
N GLU A 102 -9.68 -18.01 -5.02
CA GLU A 102 -10.42 -19.24 -5.32
C GLU A 102 -9.60 -20.53 -5.11
N GLU A 103 -8.28 -20.45 -5.32
CA GLU A 103 -7.38 -21.60 -5.24
C GLU A 103 -7.00 -22.00 -3.81
N VAL A 104 -7.17 -21.12 -2.83
CA VAL A 104 -6.72 -21.33 -1.45
C VAL A 104 -7.87 -21.20 -0.44
N PRO A 105 -7.79 -21.91 0.69
CA PRO A 105 -8.79 -21.78 1.76
C PRO A 105 -8.81 -20.36 2.34
N THR A 106 -9.97 -19.84 2.64
CA THR A 106 -10.13 -18.58 3.35
C THR A 106 -9.81 -18.74 4.85
N PRO A 107 -9.02 -17.89 5.48
CA PRO A 107 -8.47 -16.62 4.95
C PRO A 107 -7.23 -16.81 4.07
N ALA A 108 -7.36 -16.45 2.81
CA ALA A 108 -6.31 -16.66 1.81
C ALA A 108 -5.06 -15.81 2.06
N HIS A 109 -5.18 -14.65 2.71
CA HIS A 109 -4.05 -13.77 3.04
C HIS A 109 -3.04 -14.39 4.03
N ALA A 110 -3.42 -15.45 4.73
CA ALA A 110 -2.48 -16.22 5.55
C ALA A 110 -1.41 -16.93 4.71
N ILE A 111 -1.74 -17.23 3.44
CA ILE A 111 -0.87 -17.92 2.48
C ILE A 111 -0.25 -16.88 1.53
N PHE A 112 -1.08 -15.96 1.03
CA PHE A 112 -0.67 -14.87 0.15
C PHE A 112 -0.87 -13.53 0.87
N PRO A 113 0.15 -12.98 1.53
CA PRO A 113 0.02 -11.81 2.39
C PRO A 113 -0.06 -10.47 1.61
N ALA A 114 -0.59 -10.50 0.39
CA ALA A 114 -0.88 -9.29 -0.38
C ALA A 114 -2.13 -8.60 0.16
N VAL A 115 -2.12 -7.27 0.22
CA VAL A 115 -3.26 -6.48 0.72
C VAL A 115 -4.51 -6.68 -0.13
N GLY A 116 -4.37 -6.91 -1.44
CA GLY A 116 -5.49 -7.24 -2.32
C GLY A 116 -6.21 -8.51 -1.88
N ILE A 117 -5.48 -9.57 -1.55
CA ILE A 117 -6.04 -10.82 -1.01
C ILE A 117 -6.73 -10.57 0.34
N ARG A 118 -6.14 -9.72 1.19
CA ARG A 118 -6.78 -9.34 2.46
C ARG A 118 -8.14 -8.70 2.23
N PHE A 119 -8.28 -7.84 1.25
CA PHE A 119 -9.58 -7.23 0.93
C PHE A 119 -10.60 -8.24 0.42
N LEU A 120 -10.20 -9.22 -0.38
CA LEU A 120 -11.11 -10.30 -0.80
C LEU A 120 -11.57 -11.15 0.38
N ASP A 121 -10.68 -11.49 1.32
CA ASP A 121 -11.08 -12.15 2.57
C ASP A 121 -12.10 -11.32 3.35
N LEU A 122 -11.94 -10.01 3.42
CA LEU A 122 -12.88 -9.11 4.12
C LEU A 122 -14.24 -9.06 3.44
N ILE A 123 -14.28 -9.14 2.11
CA ILE A 123 -15.52 -9.27 1.33
C ILE A 123 -16.18 -10.62 1.64
N ALA A 124 -15.44 -11.71 1.60
CA ALA A 124 -15.95 -13.03 1.90
C ALA A 124 -16.51 -13.15 3.34
N GLN A 125 -15.93 -12.39 4.29
CA GLN A 125 -16.41 -12.29 5.67
C GLN A 125 -17.56 -11.29 5.85
N GLY A 126 -17.98 -10.58 4.80
CA GLY A 126 -19.05 -9.58 4.87
C GLY A 126 -18.67 -8.29 5.63
N ARG A 127 -17.38 -8.04 5.82
CA ARG A 127 -16.88 -6.85 6.54
C ARG A 127 -16.81 -5.61 5.66
N ILE A 128 -16.56 -5.78 4.37
CA ILE A 128 -16.65 -4.73 3.36
C ILE A 128 -17.56 -5.19 2.22
N ALA A 129 -18.19 -4.24 1.55
CA ALA A 129 -19.13 -4.56 0.48
C ALA A 129 -18.40 -5.05 -0.79
N PRO A 130 -18.96 -6.02 -1.56
CA PRO A 130 -18.34 -6.53 -2.78
C PRO A 130 -18.01 -5.44 -3.80
N GLY A 131 -18.69 -4.40 -3.96
CA GLY A 131 -18.39 -3.31 -4.92
C GLY A 131 -17.37 -2.28 -4.43
N THR A 132 -16.69 -2.52 -3.31
CA THR A 132 -15.74 -1.56 -2.72
C THR A 132 -14.38 -1.56 -3.42
N LEU A 133 -14.00 -2.68 -4.05
CA LEU A 133 -12.74 -2.79 -4.78
C LEU A 133 -12.92 -2.28 -6.21
N GLU A 134 -12.00 -1.42 -6.61
CA GLU A 134 -11.92 -0.90 -7.97
C GLU A 134 -10.72 -1.57 -8.69
N ASP A 135 -10.86 -1.82 -9.98
CA ASP A 135 -9.80 -2.34 -10.84
C ASP A 135 -9.10 -1.20 -11.56
N LEU A 136 -7.78 -1.13 -11.46
CA LEU A 136 -7.00 -0.07 -12.09
C LEU A 136 -7.14 -0.09 -13.61
N GLY A 137 -7.18 -1.27 -14.21
CA GLY A 137 -7.39 -1.44 -15.66
C GLY A 137 -8.73 -0.88 -16.11
N ALA A 138 -9.80 -1.11 -15.33
CA ALA A 138 -11.12 -0.56 -15.59
C ALA A 138 -11.14 0.97 -15.46
N ILE A 139 -10.46 1.52 -14.46
CA ILE A 139 -10.33 2.98 -14.28
C ILE A 139 -9.63 3.60 -15.50
N VAL A 140 -8.51 3.01 -15.95
CA VAL A 140 -7.73 3.51 -17.07
C VAL A 140 -8.51 3.37 -18.39
N ALA A 141 -9.15 2.22 -18.61
CA ALA A 141 -9.95 1.97 -19.82
C ALA A 141 -11.18 2.87 -19.90
N GLY A 142 -11.76 3.28 -18.76
CA GLY A 142 -12.86 4.24 -18.71
C GLY A 142 -12.49 5.68 -19.03
N GLY A 143 -11.24 5.95 -19.36
CA GLY A 143 -10.76 7.30 -19.70
C GLY A 143 -10.64 8.24 -18.50
N LEU A 144 -10.74 7.72 -17.31
CA LEU A 144 -10.65 8.49 -16.09
C LEU A 144 -9.33 8.19 -15.35
N LEU A 145 -8.24 8.79 -15.82
CA LEU A 145 -7.06 8.94 -15.00
C LEU A 145 -7.38 9.99 -13.92
N LEU A 146 -8.14 9.60 -12.93
CA LEU A 146 -8.31 10.40 -11.72
C LEU A 146 -7.03 10.24 -10.88
N VAL A 147 -6.10 11.13 -11.09
CA VAL A 147 -5.13 11.48 -10.06
C VAL A 147 -5.94 12.09 -8.92
N VAL A 148 -6.23 11.29 -7.91
CA VAL A 148 -7.00 11.72 -6.76
C VAL A 148 -6.13 12.58 -5.86
N GLY A 149 -6.14 13.84 -6.16
CA GLY A 149 -5.61 14.91 -5.33
C GLY A 149 -6.55 16.10 -5.38
N GLY A 150 -7.86 15.88 -5.35
CA GLY A 150 -8.86 16.94 -5.31
C GLY A 150 -9.15 17.37 -3.89
N ARG A 151 -8.57 18.49 -3.41
CA ARG A 151 -9.18 19.27 -2.34
C ARG A 151 -10.61 19.61 -2.76
N ARG A 152 -11.59 19.12 -2.02
CA ARG A 152 -12.91 19.75 -2.01
C ARG A 152 -12.85 20.90 -1.00
N SER A 153 -12.94 22.10 -1.51
CA SER A 153 -13.25 23.32 -0.76
C SER A 153 -14.61 23.22 -0.08
#